data_a04bbf82192e3165d8f2a4ffe62de9b9
#
_entry.id   a04bbf82192e3165d8f2a4ffe62de9b9
#
_cell.length_a   1.000
_cell.length_b   1.000
_cell.length_c   1.000
_cell.angle_alpha   90.00
_cell.angle_beta   90.00
_cell.angle_gamma   90.00
#
_symmetry.space_group_name_H-M   'P 1'
#
loop_
_entity.id
_entity.type
_entity.pdbx_description
1 polymer ?
#
loop_
_entity_poly.entity_id
_entity_poly.type
_entity_poly.pdbx_seq_one_letter_code
_entity_poly.pdbx_strand_id
1 'polypeptide(L)'
;HYYPSINHDILKAKFRRLFKDGELLWLLDEIIDSICTANIEDIRDLWFLDEDVDEETGIPIGNYLSQYCGNFYLSDFDHWIKEEKRVKHYFRYMDDIVIFGNSKEELHALKREIDVYFMRELRLTIKGNWQVFPSYVRGVDFVGYRTFLNYTLPRKSSCTNFKKKMVAIREKTASGQMMNYSEWCSVNSYKGWLKHCDSYRLRKKYIAPIQDDADRYYRDVVKTKKYKRKAA
;
A
#
# COMPACT_ATOMS: atom_id res chain seq x y z
N HIS A 1 10.96 -5.40 -5.08
CA HIS A 1 10.19 -4.72 -4.01
C HIS A 1 10.65 -3.27 -3.88
N TYR A 2 9.74 -2.31 -3.69
CA TYR A 2 10.02 -0.89 -3.82
C TYR A 2 10.98 -0.34 -2.75
N TYR A 3 10.63 -0.48 -1.47
CA TYR A 3 11.43 0.09 -0.37
C TYR A 3 12.91 -0.37 -0.34
N PRO A 4 13.21 -1.64 -0.57
CA PRO A 4 14.59 -2.11 -0.65
C PRO A 4 15.36 -1.67 -1.90
N SER A 5 14.69 -1.21 -2.93
CA SER A 5 15.33 -0.73 -4.16
C SER A 5 15.54 0.80 -4.17
N ILE A 6 15.24 1.51 -3.09
CA ILE A 6 15.45 2.96 -3.00
C ILE A 6 16.94 3.23 -2.84
N ASN A 7 17.52 3.94 -3.80
CA ASN A 7 18.93 4.31 -3.78
C ASN A 7 19.18 5.46 -2.80
N HIS A 8 20.16 5.31 -1.91
CA HIS A 8 20.48 6.26 -0.85
C HIS A 8 20.95 7.60 -1.39
N ASP A 9 21.86 7.61 -2.37
CA ASP A 9 22.44 8.84 -2.93
C ASP A 9 21.38 9.72 -3.57
N ILE A 10 20.47 9.11 -4.35
CA ILE A 10 19.37 9.82 -4.98
C ILE A 10 18.43 10.43 -3.91
N LEU A 11 18.07 9.66 -2.88
CA LEU A 11 17.19 10.13 -1.82
C LEU A 11 17.85 11.27 -1.01
N LYS A 12 19.11 11.11 -0.61
CA LYS A 12 19.91 12.13 0.08
C LYS A 12 20.04 13.41 -0.77
N ALA A 13 20.35 13.28 -2.06
CA ALA A 13 20.40 14.41 -2.98
C ALA A 13 19.08 15.17 -3.05
N LYS A 14 17.95 14.47 -3.06
CA LYS A 14 16.62 15.09 -3.03
C LYS A 14 16.39 15.85 -1.72
N PHE A 15 16.76 15.31 -0.56
CA PHE A 15 16.67 16.04 0.72
C PHE A 15 17.55 17.29 0.75
N ARG A 16 18.77 17.25 0.19
CA ARG A 16 19.67 18.43 0.11
C ARG A 16 19.13 19.54 -0.79
N ARG A 17 18.28 19.22 -1.77
CA ARG A 17 17.55 20.26 -2.53
C ARG A 17 16.50 20.97 -1.67
N LEU A 18 15.85 20.26 -0.76
CA LEU A 18 14.73 20.76 0.05
C LEU A 18 15.19 21.43 1.35
N PHE A 19 16.14 20.83 2.06
CA PHE A 19 16.63 21.30 3.34
C PHE A 19 18.04 21.87 3.24
N LYS A 20 18.34 22.88 4.08
CA LYS A 20 19.67 23.51 4.16
C LYS A 20 20.30 23.36 5.56
N ASP A 21 19.55 22.87 6.54
CA ASP A 21 20.02 22.61 7.89
C ASP A 21 20.92 21.38 7.92
N GLY A 22 22.18 21.57 8.35
CA GLY A 22 23.21 20.51 8.34
C GLY A 22 22.93 19.40 9.37
N GLU A 23 22.41 19.73 10.54
CA GLU A 23 22.10 18.74 11.59
C GLU A 23 20.93 17.87 11.17
N LEU A 24 19.89 18.49 10.58
CA LEU A 24 18.75 17.74 10.03
C LEU A 24 19.19 16.81 8.89
N LEU A 25 20.03 17.29 7.97
CA LEU A 25 20.53 16.47 6.85
C LEU A 25 21.38 15.31 7.35
N TRP A 26 22.26 15.55 8.33
CA TRP A 26 23.03 14.49 8.97
C TRP A 26 22.11 13.42 9.61
N LEU A 27 21.09 13.85 10.36
CA LEU A 27 20.14 12.91 10.97
C LEU A 27 19.36 12.09 9.94
N LEU A 28 18.96 12.71 8.82
CA LEU A 28 18.28 12.01 7.73
C LEU A 28 19.22 10.99 7.05
N ASP A 29 20.49 11.35 6.84
CA ASP A 29 21.49 10.45 6.28
C ASP A 29 21.71 9.22 7.20
N GLU A 30 21.86 9.41 8.51
CA GLU A 30 22.00 8.32 9.48
C GLU A 30 20.79 7.36 9.47
N ILE A 31 19.57 7.92 9.34
CA ILE A 31 18.35 7.10 9.28
C ILE A 31 18.30 6.32 7.96
N ILE A 32 18.67 6.93 6.84
CA ILE A 32 18.67 6.27 5.53
C ILE A 32 19.72 5.15 5.51
N ASP A 33 20.92 5.41 6.02
CA ASP A 33 22.03 4.46 6.02
C ASP A 33 21.89 3.36 7.10
N SER A 34 20.93 3.50 8.01
CA SER A 34 20.70 2.51 9.09
C SER A 34 20.32 1.11 8.57
N ILE A 35 19.87 0.99 7.33
CA ILE A 35 19.60 -0.28 6.64
C ILE A 35 20.12 -0.19 5.21
N CYS A 36 21.04 -1.10 4.87
CA CYS A 36 21.44 -1.38 3.51
C CYS A 36 21.00 -2.81 3.16
N THR A 37 20.11 -2.96 2.19
CA THR A 37 19.60 -4.28 1.77
C THR A 37 20.64 -5.08 0.98
N ALA A 38 21.64 -4.43 0.41
CA ALA A 38 22.76 -5.10 -0.26
C ALA A 38 23.61 -5.97 0.70
N ASN A 39 23.58 -5.69 2.00
CA ASN A 39 24.37 -6.40 3.00
C ASN A 39 23.61 -7.52 3.74
N ILE A 40 22.35 -7.78 3.40
CA ILE A 40 21.52 -8.81 4.04
C ILE A 40 21.50 -10.05 3.13
N GLU A 41 22.37 -11.04 3.40
CA GLU A 41 22.49 -12.29 2.63
C GLU A 41 21.15 -13.02 2.46
N ASP A 42 20.31 -13.05 3.51
CA ASP A 42 18.97 -13.66 3.48
C ASP A 42 18.00 -12.98 2.49
N ILE A 43 18.27 -11.74 2.09
CA ILE A 43 17.45 -10.99 1.12
C ILE A 43 17.99 -11.19 -0.31
N ARG A 44 19.28 -11.43 -0.47
CA ARG A 44 19.90 -11.73 -1.79
C ARG A 44 19.30 -12.99 -2.42
N ASP A 45 19.13 -14.05 -1.66
CA ASP A 45 18.55 -15.33 -2.15
C ASP A 45 17.05 -15.22 -2.50
N LEU A 46 16.35 -14.29 -1.85
CA LEU A 46 14.93 -14.04 -2.09
C LEU A 46 14.64 -13.10 -3.28
N TRP A 47 15.64 -12.34 -3.75
CA TRP A 47 15.37 -11.15 -4.56
C TRP A 47 16.05 -11.13 -5.92
N PHE A 48 16.87 -12.13 -6.29
CA PHE A 48 17.59 -12.18 -7.58
C PHE A 48 18.27 -10.83 -7.91
N LEU A 49 18.96 -10.24 -6.94
CA LEU A 49 19.75 -9.04 -7.17
C LEU A 49 21.04 -9.45 -7.87
N ASP A 50 21.33 -8.83 -9.02
CA ASP A 50 22.57 -9.01 -9.73
C ASP A 50 23.77 -8.69 -8.81
N GLU A 51 24.85 -9.50 -8.91
CA GLU A 51 26.00 -9.48 -7.99
C GLU A 51 26.84 -8.20 -8.05
N ASP A 52 26.57 -7.27 -9.00
CA ASP A 52 27.40 -6.10 -9.28
C ASP A 52 26.87 -4.78 -8.70
N VAL A 53 25.94 -4.79 -7.73
CA VAL A 53 25.42 -3.55 -7.17
C VAL A 53 26.19 -3.13 -5.92
N ASP A 54 27.26 -2.37 -6.12
CA ASP A 54 28.01 -1.61 -5.09
C ASP A 54 27.19 -0.40 -4.52
N GLU A 55 25.91 -0.33 -4.80
CA GLU A 55 25.06 0.79 -4.43
C GLU A 55 24.33 0.53 -3.12
N GLU A 56 24.46 1.49 -2.19
CA GLU A 56 23.65 1.48 -0.97
C GLU A 56 22.18 1.69 -1.33
N THR A 57 21.38 0.68 -1.10
CA THR A 57 19.94 0.70 -1.38
C THR A 57 19.12 0.19 -0.19
N GLY A 58 17.90 0.68 -0.10
CA GLY A 58 16.94 0.24 0.90
C GLY A 58 16.65 1.30 1.95
N ILE A 59 15.43 1.27 2.48
CA ILE A 59 15.03 2.06 3.65
C ILE A 59 14.30 1.17 4.65
N PRO A 60 14.44 1.43 5.98
CA PRO A 60 13.86 0.59 7.01
C PRO A 60 12.34 0.49 6.86
N ILE A 61 11.80 -0.75 6.85
CA ILE A 61 10.37 -0.98 6.81
C ILE A 61 9.82 -0.97 8.24
N GLY A 62 8.68 -0.27 8.45
CA GLY A 62 8.06 -0.15 9.77
C GLY A 62 8.37 1.16 10.51
N ASN A 63 9.31 1.94 10.03
CA ASN A 63 9.54 3.30 10.49
C ASN A 63 8.51 4.26 9.84
N TYR A 64 8.04 5.23 10.62
CA TYR A 64 7.09 6.24 10.13
C TYR A 64 7.67 7.08 8.97
N LEU A 65 8.96 7.42 9.05
CA LEU A 65 9.67 8.18 8.02
C LEU A 65 9.77 7.44 6.68
N SER A 66 9.82 6.12 6.67
CA SER A 66 10.00 5.33 5.46
C SER A 66 8.89 5.55 4.44
N GLN A 67 7.65 5.74 4.90
CA GLN A 67 6.52 6.03 4.01
C GLN A 67 6.67 7.40 3.33
N TYR A 68 7.20 8.39 4.05
CA TYR A 68 7.50 9.71 3.48
C TYR A 68 8.67 9.63 2.50
N CYS A 69 9.75 8.96 2.86
CA CYS A 69 10.90 8.73 1.98
C CYS A 69 10.47 8.04 0.68
N GLY A 70 9.68 6.98 0.76
CA GLY A 70 9.19 6.28 -0.42
C GLY A 70 8.30 7.17 -1.32
N ASN A 71 7.41 7.96 -0.74
CA ASN A 71 6.61 8.91 -1.52
C ASN A 71 7.46 10.03 -2.11
N PHE A 72 8.40 10.57 -1.34
CA PHE A 72 9.28 11.65 -1.77
C PHE A 72 10.26 11.20 -2.87
N TYR A 73 10.72 9.95 -2.83
CA TYR A 73 11.57 9.38 -3.86
C TYR A 73 10.95 9.45 -5.25
N LEU A 74 9.64 9.21 -5.37
CA LEU A 74 8.88 9.26 -6.62
C LEU A 74 8.29 10.65 -6.94
N SER A 75 8.50 11.68 -6.11
CA SER A 75 7.87 12.99 -6.32
C SER A 75 8.24 13.65 -7.65
N ASP A 76 9.52 13.57 -8.06
CA ASP A 76 9.96 14.15 -9.33
C ASP A 76 9.34 13.41 -10.54
N PHE A 77 9.11 12.10 -10.40
CA PHE A 77 8.35 11.35 -11.39
C PHE A 77 6.89 11.80 -11.46
N ASP A 78 6.25 12.09 -10.32
CA ASP A 78 4.89 12.64 -10.32
C ASP A 78 4.80 13.97 -11.08
N HIS A 79 5.79 14.86 -10.90
CA HIS A 79 5.89 16.10 -11.65
C HIS A 79 6.13 15.84 -13.15
N TRP A 80 7.11 15.01 -13.47
CA TRP A 80 7.44 14.66 -14.86
C TRP A 80 6.23 14.10 -15.62
N ILE A 81 5.49 13.15 -15.03
CA ILE A 81 4.32 12.53 -15.70
C ILE A 81 3.16 13.52 -15.87
N LYS A 82 2.99 14.45 -14.92
CA LYS A 82 1.90 15.43 -14.95
C LYS A 82 2.21 16.67 -15.76
N GLU A 83 3.40 17.21 -15.65
CA GLU A 83 3.79 18.51 -16.19
C GLU A 83 4.44 18.38 -17.57
N GLU A 84 5.38 17.44 -17.75
CA GLU A 84 6.07 17.24 -19.02
C GLU A 84 5.29 16.31 -19.95
N LYS A 85 4.86 15.14 -19.46
CA LYS A 85 4.07 14.18 -20.26
C LYS A 85 2.59 14.53 -20.36
N ARG A 86 2.11 15.44 -19.52
CA ARG A 86 0.73 15.95 -19.49
C ARG A 86 -0.32 14.86 -19.39
N VAL A 87 -0.01 13.76 -18.69
CA VAL A 87 -0.93 12.65 -18.51
C VAL A 87 -2.10 13.09 -17.63
N LYS A 88 -3.30 13.12 -18.18
CA LYS A 88 -4.51 13.60 -17.47
C LYS A 88 -4.91 12.69 -16.34
N HIS A 89 -4.93 11.39 -16.56
CA HIS A 89 -5.45 10.38 -15.66
C HIS A 89 -4.32 9.50 -15.13
N TYR A 90 -3.60 10.01 -14.15
CA TYR A 90 -2.50 9.38 -13.43
C TYR A 90 -2.88 9.26 -11.96
N PHE A 91 -2.75 8.05 -11.41
CA PHE A 91 -3.01 7.73 -10.01
C PHE A 91 -1.85 6.92 -9.47
N ARG A 92 -1.32 7.32 -8.32
CA ARG A 92 -0.27 6.60 -7.60
C ARG A 92 -0.64 6.44 -6.14
N TYR A 93 -0.41 5.25 -5.63
CA TYR A 93 -0.43 4.96 -4.20
C TYR A 93 0.82 4.19 -3.86
N MET A 94 1.79 4.86 -3.21
CA MET A 94 3.14 4.35 -2.99
C MET A 94 3.80 3.95 -4.33
N ASP A 95 4.09 2.66 -4.51
CA ASP A 95 4.67 2.06 -5.72
C ASP A 95 3.63 1.57 -6.75
N ASP A 96 2.35 1.50 -6.36
CA ASP A 96 1.27 1.14 -7.27
C ASP A 96 0.89 2.34 -8.16
N ILE A 97 1.02 2.16 -9.48
CA ILE A 97 0.73 3.21 -10.47
C ILE A 97 -0.36 2.73 -11.43
N VAL A 98 -1.34 3.59 -11.68
CA VAL A 98 -2.39 3.40 -12.68
C VAL A 98 -2.47 4.61 -13.59
N ILE A 99 -2.43 4.38 -14.89
CA ILE A 99 -2.55 5.40 -15.93
C ILE A 99 -3.66 5.01 -16.90
N PHE A 100 -4.52 5.95 -17.25
CA PHE A 100 -5.50 5.77 -18.32
C PHE A 100 -5.10 6.60 -19.52
N GLY A 101 -5.23 6.01 -20.71
CA GLY A 101 -5.00 6.63 -22.02
C GLY A 101 -6.06 6.20 -23.02
N ASN A 102 -6.03 6.82 -24.19
CA ASN A 102 -7.03 6.61 -25.24
C ASN A 102 -6.75 5.36 -26.09
N SER A 103 -5.49 4.95 -26.21
CA SER A 103 -5.10 3.77 -26.99
C SER A 103 -4.04 2.92 -26.27
N LYS A 104 -3.92 1.66 -26.69
CA LYS A 104 -2.87 0.78 -26.20
C LYS A 104 -1.48 1.23 -26.66
N GLU A 105 -1.39 1.70 -27.88
CA GLU A 105 -0.15 2.16 -28.52
C GLU A 105 0.43 3.35 -27.76
N GLU A 106 -0.42 4.32 -27.42
CA GLU A 106 -0.06 5.48 -26.58
C GLU A 106 0.47 5.02 -25.21
N LEU A 107 -0.24 4.13 -24.54
CA LEU A 107 0.17 3.61 -23.22
C LEU A 107 1.46 2.78 -23.27
N HIS A 108 1.67 2.00 -24.34
CA HIS A 108 2.92 1.26 -24.54
C HIS A 108 4.10 2.20 -24.85
N ALA A 109 3.86 3.28 -25.61
CA ALA A 109 4.89 4.29 -25.85
C ALA A 109 5.26 5.00 -24.54
N LEU A 110 4.28 5.47 -23.78
CA LEU A 110 4.48 6.10 -22.48
C LEU A 110 5.21 5.16 -21.50
N LYS A 111 4.86 3.88 -21.50
CA LYS A 111 5.52 2.88 -20.64
C LYS A 111 7.01 2.78 -20.94
N ARG A 112 7.44 2.79 -22.21
CA ARG A 112 8.87 2.79 -22.57
C ARG A 112 9.59 4.04 -22.04
N GLU A 113 8.94 5.19 -22.12
CA GLU A 113 9.50 6.43 -21.57
C GLU A 113 9.60 6.39 -20.03
N ILE A 114 8.61 5.81 -19.35
CA ILE A 114 8.65 5.59 -17.90
C ILE A 114 9.80 4.64 -17.53
N ASP A 115 10.05 3.56 -18.29
CA ASP A 115 11.18 2.66 -18.03
C ASP A 115 12.51 3.40 -18.10
N VAL A 116 12.68 4.23 -19.13
CA VAL A 116 13.90 5.03 -19.28
C VAL A 116 14.06 6.03 -18.13
N TYR A 117 12.96 6.69 -17.72
CA TYR A 117 12.97 7.61 -16.59
C TYR A 117 13.35 6.90 -15.30
N PHE A 118 12.71 5.78 -14.99
CA PHE A 118 12.97 5.01 -13.78
C PHE A 118 14.41 4.51 -13.71
N MET A 119 14.94 4.02 -14.82
CA MET A 119 16.33 3.54 -14.89
C MET A 119 17.33 4.68 -14.71
N ARG A 120 17.14 5.82 -15.39
CA ARG A 120 18.11 6.92 -15.40
C ARG A 120 18.04 7.78 -14.13
N GLU A 121 16.84 8.18 -13.74
CA GLU A 121 16.65 9.18 -12.68
C GLU A 121 16.46 8.57 -11.30
N LEU A 122 15.99 7.32 -11.24
CA LEU A 122 15.61 6.68 -9.97
C LEU A 122 16.38 5.37 -9.71
N ARG A 123 17.16 4.88 -10.67
CA ARG A 123 17.81 3.56 -10.59
C ARG A 123 16.82 2.44 -10.18
N LEU A 124 15.60 2.53 -10.68
CA LEU A 124 14.52 1.57 -10.44
C LEU A 124 14.14 0.83 -11.71
N THR A 125 13.66 -0.40 -11.55
CA THR A 125 13.08 -1.20 -12.63
C THR A 125 11.60 -1.48 -12.38
N ILE A 126 10.79 -1.45 -13.45
CA ILE A 126 9.38 -1.83 -13.37
C ILE A 126 9.26 -3.35 -13.44
N LYS A 127 8.48 -3.92 -12.52
CA LYS A 127 8.22 -5.37 -12.50
C LYS A 127 7.59 -5.83 -13.81
N GLY A 128 7.96 -7.04 -14.27
CA GLY A 128 7.49 -7.60 -15.54
C GLY A 128 5.98 -7.92 -15.61
N ASN A 129 5.24 -7.82 -14.50
CA ASN A 129 3.82 -8.11 -14.42
C ASN A 129 2.90 -6.91 -14.73
N TRP A 130 3.45 -5.80 -15.25
CA TRP A 130 2.65 -4.67 -15.71
C TRP A 130 1.71 -5.06 -16.87
N GLN A 131 0.58 -4.38 -17.02
CA GLN A 131 -0.44 -4.75 -18.00
C GLN A 131 -1.12 -3.52 -18.60
N VAL A 132 -1.39 -3.58 -19.91
CA VAL A 132 -2.26 -2.63 -20.60
C VAL A 132 -3.51 -3.38 -21.11
N PHE A 133 -4.67 -2.94 -20.68
CA PHE A 133 -5.94 -3.59 -21.03
C PHE A 133 -7.10 -2.56 -21.06
N PRO A 134 -8.18 -2.83 -21.80
CA PRO A 134 -9.37 -1.99 -21.76
C PRO A 134 -10.05 -2.05 -20.39
N SER A 135 -10.20 -0.90 -19.71
CA SER A 135 -10.74 -0.81 -18.34
C SER A 135 -12.20 -1.29 -18.23
N TYR A 136 -12.97 -1.21 -19.31
CA TYR A 136 -14.37 -1.68 -19.35
C TYR A 136 -14.49 -3.21 -19.40
N VAL A 137 -13.42 -3.94 -19.79
CA VAL A 137 -13.48 -5.41 -19.93
C VAL A 137 -13.35 -6.11 -18.58
N ARG A 138 -12.41 -5.70 -17.74
CA ARG A 138 -12.14 -6.45 -16.48
C ARG A 138 -11.98 -5.61 -15.23
N GLY A 139 -12.10 -4.31 -15.33
CA GLY A 139 -11.87 -3.37 -14.23
C GLY A 139 -10.40 -3.27 -13.80
N VAL A 140 -10.07 -2.22 -13.08
CA VAL A 140 -8.73 -1.90 -12.60
C VAL A 140 -8.59 -2.34 -11.14
N ASP A 141 -7.57 -3.15 -10.85
CA ASP A 141 -7.22 -3.57 -9.50
C ASP A 141 -6.26 -2.54 -8.88
N PHE A 142 -6.74 -1.75 -7.91
CA PHE A 142 -5.97 -0.69 -7.28
C PHE A 142 -6.38 -0.52 -5.81
N VAL A 143 -5.41 -0.38 -4.91
CA VAL A 143 -5.59 -0.15 -3.46
C VAL A 143 -6.58 -1.12 -2.80
N GLY A 144 -6.55 -2.40 -3.19
CA GLY A 144 -7.39 -3.43 -2.58
C GLY A 144 -8.82 -3.53 -3.15
N TYR A 145 -9.14 -2.74 -4.17
CA TYR A 145 -10.42 -2.78 -4.85
C TYR A 145 -10.25 -3.08 -6.34
N ARG A 146 -11.30 -3.60 -6.97
CA ARG A 146 -11.42 -3.72 -8.41
C ARG A 146 -12.51 -2.78 -8.89
N THR A 147 -12.09 -1.67 -9.53
CA THR A 147 -12.97 -0.62 -10.01
C THR A 147 -13.32 -0.84 -11.47
N PHE A 148 -14.61 -0.86 -11.75
CA PHE A 148 -15.22 -0.87 -13.09
C PHE A 148 -15.82 0.50 -13.40
N LEU A 149 -16.34 0.69 -14.58
CA LEU A 149 -16.89 1.97 -14.99
C LEU A 149 -18.00 2.47 -14.05
N ASN A 150 -18.92 1.59 -13.64
CA ASN A 150 -20.13 1.96 -12.91
C ASN A 150 -20.19 1.37 -11.47
N TYR A 151 -19.23 0.54 -11.08
CA TYR A 151 -19.22 -0.08 -9.75
C TYR A 151 -17.82 -0.49 -9.32
N THR A 152 -17.66 -0.66 -8.01
CA THR A 152 -16.39 -1.07 -7.39
C THR A 152 -16.63 -2.31 -6.54
N LEU A 153 -15.77 -3.31 -6.68
CA LEU A 153 -15.80 -4.54 -5.88
C LEU A 153 -14.55 -4.63 -5.01
N PRO A 154 -14.61 -5.35 -3.88
CA PRO A 154 -13.41 -5.67 -3.12
C PRO A 154 -12.53 -6.65 -3.90
N ARG A 155 -11.20 -6.54 -3.77
CA ARG A 155 -10.23 -7.47 -4.39
C ARG A 155 -10.56 -8.91 -3.97
N LYS A 156 -10.50 -9.86 -4.91
CA LYS A 156 -10.89 -11.26 -4.69
C LYS A 156 -10.14 -11.92 -3.53
N SER A 157 -8.82 -11.72 -3.43
CA SER A 157 -7.99 -12.27 -2.34
C SER A 157 -8.41 -11.73 -0.98
N SER A 158 -8.56 -10.40 -0.85
CA SER A 158 -9.01 -9.74 0.38
C SER A 158 -10.42 -10.18 0.78
N CYS A 159 -11.32 -10.33 -0.22
CA CYS A 159 -12.66 -10.83 0.01
C CYS A 159 -12.69 -12.28 0.51
N THR A 160 -11.79 -13.13 0.04
CA THR A 160 -11.67 -14.52 0.51
C THR A 160 -11.22 -14.56 1.98
N ASN A 161 -10.21 -13.78 2.35
CA ASN A 161 -9.73 -13.68 3.73
C ASN A 161 -10.79 -13.12 4.67
N PHE A 162 -11.51 -12.06 4.22
CA PHE A 162 -12.67 -11.53 4.93
C PHE A 162 -13.71 -12.60 5.23
N LYS A 163 -14.16 -13.36 4.21
CA LYS A 163 -15.18 -14.40 4.35
C LYS A 163 -14.76 -15.46 5.37
N LYS A 164 -13.53 -16.00 5.23
CA LYS A 164 -12.97 -17.00 6.15
C LYS A 164 -12.99 -16.50 7.60
N LYS A 165 -12.53 -15.26 7.82
CA LYS A 165 -12.47 -14.70 9.17
C LYS A 165 -13.86 -14.45 9.78
N MET A 166 -14.82 -13.93 9.00
CA MET A 166 -16.19 -13.70 9.49
C MET A 166 -16.92 -15.01 9.79
N VAL A 167 -16.70 -16.06 9.00
CA VAL A 167 -17.28 -17.39 9.28
C VAL A 167 -16.73 -17.95 10.59
N ALA A 168 -15.43 -17.93 10.80
CA ALA A 168 -14.81 -18.42 12.04
C ALA A 168 -15.32 -17.66 13.29
N ILE A 169 -15.45 -16.32 13.20
CA ILE A 169 -16.00 -15.53 14.29
C ILE A 169 -17.47 -15.93 14.57
N ARG A 170 -18.27 -16.07 13.52
CA ARG A 170 -19.68 -16.49 13.65
C ARG A 170 -19.83 -17.86 14.29
N GLU A 171 -19.05 -18.85 13.91
CA GLU A 171 -19.08 -20.19 14.49
C GLU A 171 -18.71 -20.16 15.96
N LYS A 172 -17.69 -19.38 16.33
CA LYS A 172 -17.30 -19.18 17.72
C LYS A 172 -18.40 -18.52 18.56
N THR A 173 -19.00 -17.43 18.07
CA THR A 173 -20.06 -16.75 18.83
C THR A 173 -21.32 -17.57 18.90
N ALA A 174 -21.66 -18.35 17.88
CA ALA A 174 -22.80 -19.31 17.90
C ALA A 174 -22.61 -20.45 18.92
N SER A 175 -21.36 -20.82 19.26
CA SER A 175 -21.05 -21.77 20.34
C SER A 175 -21.14 -21.16 21.75
N GLY A 176 -21.61 -19.91 21.89
CA GLY A 176 -21.75 -19.20 23.16
C GLY A 176 -20.46 -18.54 23.65
N GLN A 177 -19.38 -18.60 22.91
CA GLN A 177 -18.12 -17.95 23.28
C GLN A 177 -18.12 -16.45 22.91
N MET A 178 -17.67 -15.61 23.83
CA MET A 178 -17.54 -14.17 23.56
C MET A 178 -16.43 -13.89 22.57
N MET A 179 -16.66 -12.91 21.69
CA MET A 179 -15.66 -12.34 20.79
C MET A 179 -14.49 -11.76 21.59
N ASN A 180 -13.26 -11.89 21.09
CA ASN A 180 -12.10 -11.23 21.68
C ASN A 180 -11.83 -9.85 21.01
N TYR A 181 -10.85 -9.08 21.56
CA TYR A 181 -10.51 -7.75 21.07
C TYR A 181 -10.03 -7.74 19.60
N SER A 182 -9.19 -8.70 19.21
CA SER A 182 -8.68 -8.81 17.84
C SER A 182 -9.80 -9.13 16.84
N GLU A 183 -10.74 -9.98 17.22
CA GLU A 183 -11.91 -10.32 16.41
C GLU A 183 -12.83 -9.11 16.25
N TRP A 184 -13.11 -8.39 17.34
CA TRP A 184 -13.87 -7.14 17.30
C TRP A 184 -13.21 -6.08 16.42
N CYS A 185 -11.90 -5.85 16.55
CA CYS A 185 -11.14 -4.95 15.68
C CYS A 185 -11.27 -5.37 14.21
N SER A 186 -11.18 -6.67 13.94
CA SER A 186 -11.30 -7.21 12.58
C SER A 186 -12.68 -6.96 11.97
N VAL A 187 -13.76 -7.18 12.71
CA VAL A 187 -15.13 -6.89 12.25
C VAL A 187 -15.25 -5.41 11.87
N ASN A 188 -14.78 -4.50 12.75
CA ASN A 188 -14.86 -3.07 12.49
C ASN A 188 -13.98 -2.60 11.34
N SER A 189 -12.77 -3.13 11.22
CA SER A 189 -11.87 -2.87 10.11
C SER A 189 -12.50 -3.27 8.77
N TYR A 190 -13.04 -4.48 8.68
CA TYR A 190 -13.73 -4.95 7.47
C TYR A 190 -15.02 -4.16 7.17
N LYS A 191 -15.77 -3.75 8.20
CA LYS A 191 -16.91 -2.83 8.00
C LYS A 191 -16.47 -1.52 7.37
N GLY A 192 -15.38 -0.93 7.87
CA GLY A 192 -14.79 0.28 7.30
C GLY A 192 -14.35 0.08 5.85
N TRP A 193 -13.59 -0.98 5.60
CA TRP A 193 -13.11 -1.32 4.26
C TRP A 193 -14.25 -1.55 3.26
N LEU A 194 -15.30 -2.29 3.64
CA LEU A 194 -16.45 -2.57 2.78
C LEU A 194 -17.36 -1.36 2.50
N LYS A 195 -17.17 -0.21 3.16
CA LYS A 195 -17.92 1.02 2.87
C LYS A 195 -17.56 1.64 1.51
N HIS A 196 -16.37 1.38 1.03
CA HIS A 196 -15.82 2.00 -0.17
C HIS A 196 -16.08 1.20 -1.46
N CYS A 197 -16.97 0.22 -1.40
CA CYS A 197 -17.29 -0.65 -2.55
C CYS A 197 -18.73 -1.19 -2.48
N ASP A 198 -19.20 -1.76 -3.59
CA ASP A 198 -20.50 -2.40 -3.71
C ASP A 198 -20.53 -3.72 -2.94
N SER A 199 -20.77 -3.64 -1.66
CA SER A 199 -20.62 -4.73 -0.69
C SER A 199 -21.89 -5.08 0.06
N TYR A 200 -23.06 -4.55 -0.33
CA TYR A 200 -24.31 -4.78 0.42
C TYR A 200 -24.58 -6.27 0.71
N ARG A 201 -24.52 -7.13 -0.33
CA ARG A 201 -24.73 -8.57 -0.19
C ARG A 201 -23.70 -9.24 0.72
N LEU A 202 -22.44 -8.82 0.66
CA LEU A 202 -21.37 -9.32 1.51
C LEU A 202 -21.60 -8.92 2.99
N ARG A 203 -21.92 -7.66 3.24
CA ARG A 203 -22.22 -7.18 4.60
C ARG A 203 -23.42 -7.88 5.18
N LYS A 204 -24.51 -8.00 4.42
CA LYS A 204 -25.72 -8.72 4.87
C LYS A 204 -25.45 -10.18 5.21
N LYS A 205 -24.62 -10.87 4.41
CA LYS A 205 -24.32 -12.30 4.61
C LYS A 205 -23.31 -12.58 5.72
N TYR A 206 -22.29 -11.74 5.89
CA TYR A 206 -21.13 -12.06 6.74
C TYR A 206 -20.96 -11.13 7.94
N ILE A 207 -21.40 -9.88 7.89
CA ILE A 207 -21.30 -8.94 9.00
C ILE A 207 -22.59 -8.93 9.84
N ALA A 208 -23.75 -8.82 9.19
CA ALA A 208 -25.02 -8.71 9.92
C ALA A 208 -25.25 -9.83 10.96
N PRO A 209 -24.92 -11.10 10.69
CA PRO A 209 -25.14 -12.17 11.68
C PRO A 209 -24.31 -12.07 12.96
N ILE A 210 -23.20 -11.32 12.95
CA ILE A 210 -22.29 -11.17 14.10
C ILE A 210 -22.29 -9.74 14.65
N GLN A 211 -23.18 -8.87 14.15
CA GLN A 211 -23.24 -7.47 14.52
C GLN A 211 -23.60 -7.29 16.01
N ASP A 212 -24.60 -8.01 16.48
CA ASP A 212 -25.07 -7.92 17.87
C ASP A 212 -24.00 -8.38 18.87
N ASP A 213 -23.21 -9.41 18.50
CA ASP A 213 -22.09 -9.88 19.32
C ASP A 213 -20.97 -8.85 19.37
N ALA A 214 -20.67 -8.18 18.24
CA ALA A 214 -19.68 -7.11 18.18
C ALA A 214 -20.12 -5.89 19.00
N ASP A 215 -21.39 -5.53 18.96
CA ASP A 215 -21.97 -4.42 19.72
C ASP A 215 -22.04 -4.73 21.22
N ARG A 216 -22.32 -5.97 21.60
CA ARG A 216 -22.24 -6.47 22.98
C ARG A 216 -20.80 -6.35 23.49
N TYR A 217 -19.82 -6.88 22.75
CA TYR A 217 -18.40 -6.78 23.12
C TYR A 217 -17.95 -5.32 23.30
N TYR A 218 -18.38 -4.41 22.45
CA TYR A 218 -18.10 -2.98 22.57
C TYR A 218 -18.63 -2.40 23.89
N ARG A 219 -19.90 -2.68 24.22
CA ARG A 219 -20.52 -2.17 25.46
C ARG A 219 -19.85 -2.71 26.71
N ASP A 220 -19.65 -4.03 26.76
CA ASP A 220 -19.24 -4.72 27.98
C ASP A 220 -17.74 -4.59 28.26
N VAL A 221 -16.91 -4.54 27.23
CA VAL A 221 -15.44 -4.58 27.36
C VAL A 221 -14.77 -3.27 26.94
N VAL A 222 -15.03 -2.79 25.72
CA VAL A 222 -14.27 -1.65 25.16
C VAL A 222 -14.70 -0.34 25.82
N LYS A 223 -15.99 -0.10 25.91
CA LYS A 223 -16.54 1.13 26.53
C LYS A 223 -16.14 1.21 27.99
N THR A 224 -16.26 0.13 28.74
CA THR A 224 -15.92 0.06 30.17
C THR A 224 -14.44 0.34 30.42
N LYS A 225 -13.51 -0.23 29.61
CA LYS A 225 -12.08 0.06 29.70
C LYS A 225 -11.74 1.52 29.38
N LYS A 226 -12.44 2.14 28.42
CA LYS A 226 -12.24 3.54 28.05
C LYS A 226 -12.66 4.50 29.16
N TYR A 227 -13.74 4.20 29.87
CA TYR A 227 -14.16 5.00 31.03
C TYR A 227 -13.18 4.88 32.19
N LYS A 228 -12.70 3.67 32.52
CA LYS A 228 -11.70 3.47 33.60
C LYS A 228 -10.38 4.20 33.32
N ARG A 229 -9.93 4.31 32.05
CA ARG A 229 -8.72 5.08 31.69
C ARG A 229 -8.90 6.60 31.71
N LYS A 230 -10.14 7.12 31.70
CA LYS A 230 -10.42 8.56 31.84
C LYS A 230 -10.65 8.98 33.27
N ALA A 231 -10.89 8.04 34.17
CA ALA A 231 -11.14 8.27 35.60
C ALA A 231 -9.90 8.02 36.47
N ALA A 232 -8.83 7.51 35.89
CA ALA A 232 -7.49 7.38 36.50
C ALA A 232 -6.54 8.43 35.91
#